data_65aa06bac7c40f0f4a7cac8a79ac0035
#
_entry.id   65aa06bac7c40f0f4a7cac8a79ac0035
#
_cell.length_a   1.000
_cell.length_b   1.000
_cell.length_c   1.000
_cell.angle_alpha   90.00
_cell.angle_beta   90.00
_cell.angle_gamma   90.00
#
_symmetry.space_group_name_H-M   'P 1'
#
loop_
_entity.id
_entity.type
_entity.pdbx_description
1 polymer ?
#
loop_
_entity_poly.entity_id
_entity_poly.type
_entity_poly.pdbx_seq_one_letter_code
_entity_poly.pdbx_strand_id
1 'polypeptide(L)'
;WEILAQFLQGMLKFLGVAELVKNTKCVAVTLPGLTEIQVENFQKAFEIIGFPHEKYMLLDYGESFYYYVLSQKRETWNRSVGWYAFTPENVSFRKMTMNGATKPVTVKLEEAVETELPAEGQERDSEFGKFVQKTLGRDLFSSIQITGDGFSQDWAEQSVRLLCYQKRKVFYGNNLFAKGACAAGKEKTENKALKGYRFLSDSLVMADVG
;
A
#
# COMPACT_ATOMS: atom_id res chain seq x y z
N TRP A 1 -13.40 20.77 5.14
CA TRP A 1 -13.76 19.55 5.90
C TRP A 1 -15.26 19.23 5.84
N GLU A 2 -16.15 20.21 5.73
CA GLU A 2 -17.61 19.98 5.66
C GLU A 2 -18.00 19.12 4.44
N ILE A 3 -17.46 19.45 3.25
CA ILE A 3 -17.67 18.66 2.03
C ILE A 3 -17.12 17.25 2.20
N LEU A 4 -15.94 17.12 2.82
CA LEU A 4 -15.34 15.83 3.11
C LEU A 4 -16.21 15.02 4.07
N ALA A 5 -16.78 15.64 5.11
CA ALA A 5 -17.70 14.98 6.04
C ALA A 5 -18.97 14.48 5.32
N GLN A 6 -19.56 15.30 4.44
CA GLN A 6 -20.72 14.90 3.64
C GLN A 6 -20.39 13.72 2.70
N PHE A 7 -19.23 13.76 2.05
CA PHE A 7 -18.75 12.68 1.19
C PHE A 7 -18.58 11.38 1.99
N LEU A 8 -17.83 11.42 3.11
CA LEU A 8 -17.63 10.27 3.98
C LEU A 8 -18.94 9.70 4.50
N GLN A 9 -19.85 10.57 4.95
CA GLN A 9 -21.16 10.15 5.43
C GLN A 9 -21.97 9.47 4.31
N GLY A 10 -21.92 10.01 3.09
CA GLY A 10 -22.53 9.39 1.91
C GLY A 10 -21.98 8.00 1.64
N MET A 11 -20.64 7.88 1.57
CA MET A 11 -19.97 6.60 1.34
C MET A 11 -20.28 5.56 2.42
N LEU A 12 -20.28 5.96 3.67
CA LEU A 12 -20.57 5.05 4.79
C LEU A 12 -22.04 4.59 4.81
N LYS A 13 -22.98 5.43 4.36
CA LYS A 13 -24.40 5.03 4.22
C LYS A 13 -24.62 3.90 3.22
N PHE A 14 -23.81 3.82 2.15
CA PHE A 14 -23.89 2.72 1.19
C PHE A 14 -23.58 1.34 1.80
N LEU A 15 -22.91 1.29 2.96
CA LEU A 15 -22.65 0.04 3.66
C LEU A 15 -23.91 -0.60 4.26
N GLY A 16 -25.02 0.14 4.35
CA GLY A 16 -26.30 -0.35 4.89
C GLY A 16 -26.25 -0.73 6.38
N VAL A 17 -25.25 -0.27 7.12
CA VAL A 17 -25.06 -0.59 8.54
C VAL A 17 -25.98 0.31 9.37
N ALA A 18 -26.93 -0.30 10.09
CA ALA A 18 -27.76 0.41 11.05
C ALA A 18 -26.90 0.95 12.21
N GLU A 19 -27.26 2.14 12.76
CA GLU A 19 -26.50 2.79 13.82
C GLU A 19 -24.99 2.82 13.51
N LEU A 20 -24.65 3.37 12.36
CA LEU A 20 -23.34 3.28 11.70
C LEU A 20 -22.15 3.47 12.66
N VAL A 21 -22.15 4.55 13.43
CA VAL A 21 -21.05 4.86 14.36
C VAL A 21 -20.92 3.80 15.47
N LYS A 22 -22.04 3.31 15.97
CA LYS A 22 -22.06 2.33 17.06
C LYS A 22 -21.57 0.97 16.59
N ASN A 23 -22.04 0.50 15.43
CA ASN A 23 -21.79 -0.84 14.91
C ASN A 23 -20.52 -0.96 14.08
N THR A 24 -19.88 0.17 13.71
CA THR A 24 -18.58 0.16 13.03
C THR A 24 -17.45 0.05 14.07
N LYS A 25 -16.57 -0.94 13.88
CA LYS A 25 -15.38 -1.12 14.73
C LYS A 25 -14.27 -0.12 14.38
N CYS A 26 -14.01 0.05 13.10
CA CYS A 26 -12.99 0.98 12.58
C CYS A 26 -13.29 1.37 11.14
N VAL A 27 -13.07 2.64 10.81
CA VAL A 27 -13.00 3.15 9.44
C VAL A 27 -11.53 3.40 9.12
N ALA A 28 -10.97 2.71 8.14
CA ALA A 28 -9.61 2.93 7.68
C ALA A 28 -9.63 3.66 6.34
N VAL A 29 -9.03 4.83 6.28
CA VAL A 29 -8.87 5.62 5.06
C VAL A 29 -7.43 5.50 4.59
N THR A 30 -7.23 5.28 3.30
CA THR A 30 -5.89 5.20 2.70
C THR A 30 -5.74 6.25 1.60
N LEU A 31 -4.59 6.92 1.59
CA LEU A 31 -4.25 8.04 0.72
C LEU A 31 -2.85 7.83 0.09
N PRO A 32 -2.54 8.44 -1.06
CA PRO A 32 -1.20 8.38 -1.65
C PRO A 32 -0.09 8.84 -0.71
N GLY A 33 -0.37 9.82 0.12
CA GLY A 33 0.48 10.35 1.17
C GLY A 33 -0.37 11.06 2.21
N LEU A 34 0.20 11.32 3.38
CA LEU A 34 -0.46 12.03 4.48
C LEU A 34 0.28 13.33 4.77
N THR A 35 -0.40 14.45 4.59
CA THR A 35 0.06 15.76 5.04
C THR A 35 -0.69 16.15 6.32
N GLU A 36 -0.08 17.04 7.11
CA GLU A 36 -0.70 17.57 8.33
C GLU A 36 -2.10 18.14 8.07
N ILE A 37 -2.24 18.94 6.99
CA ILE A 37 -3.53 19.52 6.58
C ILE A 37 -4.56 18.44 6.27
N GLN A 38 -4.17 17.37 5.59
CA GLN A 38 -5.08 16.24 5.31
C GLN A 38 -5.51 15.56 6.59
N VAL A 39 -4.57 15.29 7.51
CA VAL A 39 -4.88 14.68 8.81
C VAL A 39 -5.89 15.53 9.57
N GLU A 40 -5.65 16.83 9.71
CA GLU A 40 -6.58 17.75 10.37
C GLU A 40 -7.97 17.78 9.71
N ASN A 41 -8.01 17.82 8.38
CA ASN A 41 -9.29 17.84 7.66
C ASN A 41 -10.09 16.55 7.86
N PHE A 42 -9.44 15.39 7.85
CA PHE A 42 -10.09 14.12 8.16
C PHE A 42 -10.55 14.05 9.61
N GLN A 43 -9.74 14.53 10.57
CA GLN A 43 -10.13 14.59 11.99
C GLN A 43 -11.40 15.40 12.17
N LYS A 44 -11.44 16.63 11.62
CA LYS A 44 -12.63 17.50 11.67
C LYS A 44 -13.84 16.85 10.98
N ALA A 45 -13.62 16.20 9.83
CA ALA A 45 -14.70 15.53 9.11
C ALA A 45 -15.28 14.35 9.91
N PHE A 46 -14.43 13.52 10.55
CA PHE A 46 -14.88 12.42 11.39
C PHE A 46 -15.59 12.91 12.66
N GLU A 47 -15.15 14.02 13.24
CA GLU A 47 -15.82 14.67 14.37
C GLU A 47 -17.24 15.12 13.99
N ILE A 48 -17.42 15.80 12.84
CA ILE A 48 -18.72 16.23 12.33
C ILE A 48 -19.70 15.06 12.15
N ILE A 49 -19.23 13.92 11.67
CA ILE A 49 -20.07 12.72 11.46
C ILE A 49 -20.18 11.84 12.70
N GLY A 50 -19.57 12.25 13.82
CA GLY A 50 -19.69 11.61 15.13
C GLY A 50 -18.83 10.36 15.32
N PHE A 51 -17.77 10.15 14.50
CA PHE A 51 -16.82 9.07 14.73
C PHE A 51 -15.73 9.51 15.72
N PRO A 52 -15.61 8.85 16.88
CA PRO A 52 -14.53 9.13 17.82
C PRO A 52 -13.18 8.65 17.28
N HIS A 53 -12.09 9.28 17.74
CA HIS A 53 -10.73 9.07 17.22
C HIS A 53 -10.27 7.59 17.23
N GLU A 54 -10.70 6.83 18.23
CA GLU A 54 -10.37 5.40 18.32
C GLU A 54 -11.05 4.54 17.25
N LYS A 55 -12.11 5.04 16.59
CA LYS A 55 -12.88 4.32 15.58
C LYS A 55 -12.50 4.64 14.14
N TYR A 56 -11.45 5.42 13.90
CA TYR A 56 -10.91 5.60 12.56
C TYR A 56 -9.39 5.56 12.56
N MET A 57 -8.82 5.44 11.38
CA MET A 57 -7.39 5.56 11.14
C MET A 57 -7.13 6.06 9.72
N LEU A 58 -6.03 6.78 9.58
CA LEU A 58 -5.53 7.27 8.30
C LEU A 58 -4.21 6.56 8.01
N LEU A 59 -4.03 6.13 6.79
CA LEU A 59 -2.88 5.38 6.32
C LEU A 59 -2.39 5.98 5.00
N ASP A 60 -1.11 6.06 4.81
CA ASP A 60 -0.57 6.25 3.48
C ASP A 60 -0.57 4.93 2.67
N TYR A 61 -0.29 5.04 1.36
CA TYR A 61 -0.23 3.85 0.50
C TYR A 61 0.91 2.91 0.89
N GLY A 62 2.02 3.39 1.42
CA GLY A 62 3.13 2.56 1.89
C GLY A 62 2.74 1.73 3.09
N GLU A 63 2.07 2.34 4.06
CA GLU A 63 1.56 1.63 5.24
C GLU A 63 0.44 0.65 4.87
N SER A 64 -0.47 1.05 3.98
CA SER A 64 -1.51 0.17 3.45
C SER A 64 -0.90 -1.02 2.69
N PHE A 65 0.15 -0.79 1.90
CA PHE A 65 0.89 -1.84 1.22
C PHE A 65 1.51 -2.84 2.22
N TYR A 66 2.14 -2.34 3.29
CA TYR A 66 2.67 -3.18 4.36
C TYR A 66 1.60 -4.10 4.95
N TYR A 67 0.46 -3.56 5.38
CA TYR A 67 -0.62 -4.36 5.94
C TYR A 67 -1.20 -5.36 4.93
N TYR A 68 -1.34 -4.94 3.67
CA TYR A 68 -1.78 -5.84 2.61
C TYR A 68 -0.84 -7.02 2.46
N VAL A 69 0.45 -6.78 2.31
CA VAL A 69 1.45 -7.84 2.08
C VAL A 69 1.49 -8.82 3.26
N LEU A 70 1.54 -8.32 4.50
CA LEU A 70 1.62 -9.20 5.66
C LEU A 70 0.31 -9.95 5.95
N SER A 71 -0.81 -9.49 5.42
CA SER A 71 -2.10 -10.22 5.48
C SER A 71 -2.17 -11.42 4.52
N GLN A 72 -1.24 -11.49 3.55
CA GLN A 72 -1.21 -12.58 2.59
C GLN A 72 -0.50 -13.83 3.15
N LYS A 73 -0.52 -14.93 2.39
CA LYS A 73 0.19 -16.15 2.75
C LYS A 73 1.69 -15.88 2.87
N ARG A 74 2.34 -16.41 3.91
CA ARG A 74 3.76 -16.22 4.22
C ARG A 74 4.69 -16.45 3.03
N GLU A 75 4.38 -17.39 2.17
CA GLU A 75 5.18 -17.72 0.98
C GLU A 75 5.28 -16.58 -0.04
N THR A 76 4.35 -15.58 0.01
CA THR A 76 4.36 -14.43 -0.89
C THR A 76 5.20 -13.27 -0.37
N TRP A 77 5.71 -13.36 0.85
CA TRP A 77 6.50 -12.29 1.49
C TRP A 77 7.59 -12.79 2.46
N ASN A 78 8.02 -14.06 2.32
CA ASN A 78 9.13 -14.59 3.12
C ASN A 78 10.51 -14.03 2.72
N ARG A 79 10.58 -13.30 1.60
CA ARG A 79 11.72 -12.52 1.09
C ARG A 79 11.23 -11.12 0.76
N SER A 80 12.04 -10.33 0.05
CA SER A 80 11.61 -9.01 -0.44
C SER A 80 10.34 -9.07 -1.27
N VAL A 81 9.56 -8.01 -1.23
CA VAL A 81 8.39 -7.80 -2.09
C VAL A 81 8.62 -6.54 -2.90
N GLY A 82 8.46 -6.63 -4.22
CA GLY A 82 8.53 -5.48 -5.11
C GLY A 82 7.14 -4.89 -5.36
N TRP A 83 7.10 -3.59 -5.51
CA TRP A 83 5.89 -2.87 -5.89
C TRP A 83 6.20 -1.90 -7.03
N TYR A 84 5.58 -2.15 -8.19
CA TYR A 84 5.54 -1.25 -9.32
C TYR A 84 4.22 -0.50 -9.33
N ALA A 85 4.28 0.83 -9.31
CA ALA A 85 3.11 1.70 -9.45
C ALA A 85 3.20 2.46 -10.78
N PHE A 86 2.18 2.30 -11.62
CA PHE A 86 2.11 2.87 -12.96
C PHE A 86 1.20 4.08 -13.00
N THR A 87 1.65 5.09 -13.72
CA THR A 87 0.81 6.11 -14.33
C THR A 87 0.83 5.92 -15.86
N PRO A 88 0.04 6.67 -16.64
CA PRO A 88 0.12 6.57 -18.10
C PRO A 88 1.53 6.81 -18.66
N GLU A 89 2.32 7.68 -18.03
CA GLU A 89 3.61 8.17 -18.52
C GLU A 89 4.82 7.62 -17.75
N ASN A 90 4.62 7.12 -16.53
CA ASN A 90 5.71 6.74 -15.62
C ASN A 90 5.47 5.42 -14.94
N VAL A 91 6.55 4.81 -14.49
CA VAL A 91 6.52 3.71 -13.52
C VAL A 91 7.49 3.99 -12.38
N SER A 92 7.02 3.80 -11.16
CA SER A 92 7.86 3.81 -9.96
C SER A 92 8.00 2.39 -9.40
N PHE A 93 9.15 2.13 -8.77
CA PHE A 93 9.44 0.88 -8.08
C PHE A 93 9.84 1.16 -6.64
N ARG A 94 9.25 0.42 -5.71
CA ARG A 94 9.66 0.38 -4.31
C ARG A 94 9.87 -1.07 -3.87
N LYS A 95 10.86 -1.27 -3.02
CA LYS A 95 11.17 -2.60 -2.47
C LYS A 95 10.85 -2.63 -1.00
N MET A 96 10.03 -3.59 -0.60
CA MET A 96 9.77 -3.87 0.81
C MET A 96 10.72 -4.96 1.30
N THR A 97 11.44 -4.64 2.39
CA THR A 97 12.42 -5.54 3.02
C THR A 97 12.07 -5.77 4.48
N MET A 98 12.53 -6.88 5.04
CA MET A 98 12.33 -7.25 6.43
C MET A 98 13.65 -7.53 7.11
N ASN A 99 13.88 -6.89 8.25
CA ASN A 99 15.06 -7.15 9.08
C ASN A 99 14.68 -8.06 10.26
N GLY A 100 14.98 -9.34 10.12
CA GLY A 100 14.73 -10.35 11.16
C GLY A 100 15.69 -10.31 12.35
N ALA A 101 16.73 -9.48 12.29
CA ALA A 101 17.65 -9.30 13.42
C ALA A 101 17.05 -8.45 14.55
N THR A 102 15.96 -7.72 14.28
CA THR A 102 15.25 -6.89 15.27
C THR A 102 14.05 -7.63 15.85
N LYS A 103 13.65 -7.26 17.08
CA LYS A 103 12.40 -7.72 17.73
C LYS A 103 11.65 -6.52 18.28
N PRO A 104 10.51 -6.15 17.70
CA PRO A 104 9.84 -6.78 16.56
C PRO A 104 10.66 -6.70 15.27
N VAL A 105 10.38 -7.60 14.32
CA VAL A 105 10.97 -7.56 12.96
C VAL A 105 10.61 -6.24 12.32
N THR A 106 11.61 -5.47 11.90
CA THR A 106 11.36 -4.21 11.22
C THR A 106 11.13 -4.45 9.74
N VAL A 107 10.11 -3.79 9.21
CA VAL A 107 9.73 -3.82 7.80
C VAL A 107 9.90 -2.41 7.24
N LYS A 108 10.69 -2.29 6.17
CA LYS A 108 10.96 -1.02 5.50
C LYS A 108 10.48 -1.09 4.06
N LEU A 109 9.87 -0.01 3.60
CA LEU A 109 9.63 0.26 2.19
C LEU A 109 10.69 1.25 1.72
N GLU A 110 11.57 0.82 0.82
CA GLU A 110 12.67 1.65 0.32
C GLU A 110 12.13 2.84 -0.51
N GLU A 111 12.94 3.86 -0.70
CA GLU A 111 12.60 5.01 -1.53
C GLU A 111 12.23 4.58 -2.95
N ALA A 112 11.35 5.36 -3.60
CA ALA A 112 10.93 5.07 -4.96
C ALA A 112 12.07 5.35 -5.94
N VAL A 113 12.26 4.42 -6.86
CA VAL A 113 13.03 4.65 -8.08
C VAL A 113 12.04 4.76 -9.23
N GLU A 114 12.18 5.77 -10.07
CA GLU A 114 11.20 6.06 -11.11
C GLU A 114 11.86 6.12 -12.50
N THR A 115 11.05 5.90 -13.51
CA THR A 115 11.42 6.11 -14.91
C THR A 115 10.19 6.48 -15.74
N GLU A 116 10.39 7.31 -16.73
CA GLU A 116 9.39 7.59 -17.76
C GLU A 116 9.28 6.38 -18.69
N LEU A 117 8.08 6.16 -19.22
CA LEU A 117 7.80 5.13 -20.19
C LEU A 117 7.20 5.74 -21.46
N PRO A 118 7.59 5.25 -22.66
CA PRO A 118 6.91 5.61 -23.90
C PRO A 118 5.41 5.38 -23.81
N ALA A 119 4.62 6.14 -24.56
CA ALA A 119 3.17 6.10 -24.47
C ALA A 119 2.59 4.72 -24.79
N GLU A 120 3.08 4.05 -25.83
CA GLU A 120 2.51 2.78 -26.32
C GLU A 120 3.56 1.88 -27.00
N GLY A 121 3.18 0.62 -27.23
CA GLY A 121 3.83 -0.32 -28.14
C GLY A 121 5.02 -1.08 -27.56
N GLN A 122 5.79 -1.69 -28.48
CA GLN A 122 6.95 -2.53 -28.13
C GLN A 122 8.07 -1.76 -27.41
N GLU A 123 8.19 -0.47 -27.69
CA GLU A 123 9.17 0.38 -27.03
C GLU A 123 8.87 0.52 -25.54
N ARG A 124 7.58 0.67 -25.17
CA ARG A 124 7.14 0.69 -23.77
C ARG A 124 7.51 -0.57 -23.01
N ASP A 125 7.26 -1.77 -23.61
CA ASP A 125 7.62 -3.05 -22.99
C ASP A 125 9.14 -3.20 -22.86
N SER A 126 9.89 -2.79 -23.89
CA SER A 126 11.36 -2.82 -23.85
C SER A 126 11.93 -1.94 -22.74
N GLU A 127 11.47 -0.70 -22.63
CA GLU A 127 11.94 0.22 -21.57
C GLU A 127 11.53 -0.26 -20.19
N PHE A 128 10.30 -0.74 -20.02
CA PHE A 128 9.90 -1.34 -18.78
C PHE A 128 10.73 -2.59 -18.44
N GLY A 129 11.04 -3.43 -19.43
CA GLY A 129 11.91 -4.60 -19.26
C GLY A 129 13.31 -4.24 -18.75
N LYS A 130 13.92 -3.17 -19.29
CA LYS A 130 15.20 -2.63 -18.80
C LYS A 130 15.08 -2.15 -17.35
N PHE A 131 13.99 -1.44 -17.03
CA PHE A 131 13.73 -0.97 -15.69
C PHE A 131 13.54 -2.11 -14.70
N VAL A 132 12.82 -3.18 -15.09
CA VAL A 132 12.67 -4.41 -14.30
C VAL A 132 14.04 -5.05 -14.01
N GLN A 133 14.90 -5.18 -15.02
CA GLN A 133 16.24 -5.74 -14.83
C GLN A 133 17.09 -4.90 -13.88
N LYS A 134 17.02 -3.58 -14.00
CA LYS A 134 17.72 -2.63 -13.12
C LYS A 134 17.25 -2.73 -11.67
N THR A 135 15.94 -2.73 -11.45
CA THR A 135 15.33 -2.63 -10.11
C THR A 135 15.31 -3.96 -9.37
N LEU A 136 15.12 -5.06 -10.05
CA LEU A 136 15.16 -6.38 -9.41
C LEU A 136 16.60 -6.89 -9.24
N GLY A 137 17.50 -6.58 -10.16
CA GLY A 137 18.91 -6.96 -10.09
C GLY A 137 19.12 -8.44 -9.74
N ARG A 138 19.94 -8.70 -8.71
CA ARG A 138 20.21 -10.04 -8.19
C ARG A 138 19.41 -10.38 -6.93
N ASP A 139 18.54 -9.49 -6.51
CA ASP A 139 17.77 -9.66 -5.28
C ASP A 139 16.70 -10.75 -5.43
N LEU A 140 16.42 -11.40 -4.31
CA LEU A 140 15.43 -12.46 -4.24
C LEU A 140 14.08 -11.90 -3.78
N PHE A 141 13.10 -11.91 -4.65
CA PHE A 141 11.74 -11.50 -4.36
C PHE A 141 10.81 -12.70 -4.23
N SER A 142 9.93 -12.67 -3.24
CA SER A 142 8.83 -13.64 -3.12
C SER A 142 7.68 -13.30 -4.04
N SER A 143 7.35 -12.02 -4.15
CA SER A 143 6.31 -11.54 -5.04
C SER A 143 6.58 -10.13 -5.54
N ILE A 144 5.89 -9.80 -6.63
CA ILE A 144 5.81 -8.48 -7.22
C ILE A 144 4.35 -8.06 -7.25
N GLN A 145 4.07 -6.85 -6.80
CA GLN A 145 2.76 -6.23 -6.87
C GLN A 145 2.80 -5.13 -7.93
N ILE A 146 1.79 -5.07 -8.78
CA ILE A 146 1.65 -4.06 -9.83
C ILE A 146 0.34 -3.31 -9.60
N THR A 147 0.40 -1.98 -9.61
CA THR A 147 -0.76 -1.09 -9.45
C THR A 147 -0.71 0.02 -10.48
N GLY A 148 -1.83 0.72 -10.64
CA GLY A 148 -1.95 1.89 -11.50
C GLY A 148 -2.54 1.58 -12.86
N ASP A 149 -3.06 2.63 -13.51
CA ASP A 149 -3.84 2.49 -14.75
C ASP A 149 -2.97 2.45 -16.01
N GLY A 150 -1.67 2.73 -15.87
CA GLY A 150 -0.72 2.68 -16.98
C GLY A 150 -0.22 1.27 -17.34
N PHE A 151 -0.57 0.23 -16.56
CA PHE A 151 -0.18 -1.14 -16.83
C PHE A 151 -1.28 -1.91 -17.58
N SER A 152 -0.90 -2.63 -18.64
CA SER A 152 -1.73 -3.66 -19.28
C SER A 152 -0.87 -4.84 -19.69
N GLN A 153 -1.40 -6.04 -19.54
CA GLN A 153 -0.72 -7.26 -20.01
C GLN A 153 -0.58 -7.30 -21.53
N ASP A 154 -1.43 -6.58 -22.25
CA ASP A 154 -1.44 -6.56 -23.72
C ASP A 154 -0.15 -5.99 -24.32
N TRP A 155 0.45 -5.00 -23.68
CA TRP A 155 1.72 -4.43 -24.14
C TRP A 155 2.94 -4.96 -23.39
N ALA A 156 2.79 -5.54 -22.20
CA ALA A 156 3.88 -5.87 -21.26
C ALA A 156 4.34 -7.35 -21.34
N GLU A 157 4.21 -8.01 -22.48
CA GLU A 157 4.45 -9.46 -22.60
C GLU A 157 5.85 -9.88 -22.20
N GLN A 158 6.89 -9.18 -22.69
CA GLN A 158 8.29 -9.50 -22.37
C GLN A 158 8.62 -9.18 -20.93
N SER A 159 8.16 -8.03 -20.44
CA SER A 159 8.39 -7.60 -19.06
C SER A 159 7.71 -8.53 -18.06
N VAL A 160 6.50 -9.02 -18.36
CA VAL A 160 5.80 -10.00 -17.49
C VAL A 160 6.60 -11.30 -17.41
N ARG A 161 7.19 -11.78 -18.49
CA ARG A 161 8.09 -12.95 -18.47
C ARG A 161 9.30 -12.71 -17.56
N LEU A 162 9.91 -11.53 -17.61
CA LEU A 162 11.03 -11.15 -16.73
C LEU A 162 10.56 -11.07 -15.26
N LEU A 163 9.40 -10.50 -14.99
CA LEU A 163 8.83 -10.41 -13.64
C LEU A 163 8.56 -11.80 -13.05
N CYS A 164 8.05 -12.74 -13.85
CA CYS A 164 7.76 -14.12 -13.43
C CYS A 164 9.00 -15.02 -13.33
N TYR A 165 10.16 -14.54 -13.78
CA TYR A 165 11.41 -15.31 -13.73
C TYR A 165 11.74 -15.74 -12.28
N GLN A 166 12.38 -16.90 -12.12
CA GLN A 166 12.70 -17.51 -10.82
C GLN A 166 11.46 -17.85 -9.95
N LYS A 167 10.33 -18.14 -10.58
CA LYS A 167 9.06 -18.50 -9.90
C LYS A 167 8.50 -17.39 -8.97
N ARG A 168 8.84 -16.13 -9.25
CA ARG A 168 8.22 -15.00 -8.54
C ARG A 168 6.73 -14.97 -8.82
N LYS A 169 5.94 -14.69 -7.80
CA LYS A 169 4.50 -14.50 -7.94
C LYS A 169 4.24 -13.03 -8.30
N VAL A 170 3.56 -12.80 -9.41
CA VAL A 170 3.22 -11.46 -9.88
C VAL A 170 1.72 -11.26 -9.73
N PHE A 171 1.32 -10.18 -9.08
CA PHE A 171 -0.06 -9.81 -8.84
C PHE A 171 -0.33 -8.43 -9.39
N TYR A 172 -1.48 -8.25 -10.03
CA TYR A 172 -1.94 -6.97 -10.54
C TYR A 172 -3.29 -6.60 -9.95
N GLY A 173 -3.45 -5.34 -9.55
CA GLY A 173 -4.73 -4.81 -9.11
C GLY A 173 -4.61 -3.55 -8.25
N ASN A 174 -5.56 -2.63 -8.46
CA ASN A 174 -5.57 -1.32 -7.79
C ASN A 174 -6.22 -1.34 -6.39
N ASN A 175 -6.88 -2.41 -6.00
CA ASN A 175 -7.60 -2.50 -4.73
C ASN A 175 -6.73 -2.96 -3.54
N LEU A 176 -5.44 -3.14 -3.75
CA LEU A 176 -4.55 -3.62 -2.68
C LEU A 176 -4.46 -2.64 -1.50
N PHE A 177 -4.51 -1.33 -1.75
CA PHE A 177 -4.48 -0.32 -0.68
C PHE A 177 -5.73 -0.37 0.19
N ALA A 178 -6.91 -0.49 -0.43
CA ALA A 178 -8.17 -0.67 0.32
C ALA A 178 -8.17 -1.96 1.13
N LYS A 179 -7.64 -3.07 0.58
CA LYS A 179 -7.47 -4.33 1.32
C LYS A 179 -6.46 -4.20 2.45
N GLY A 180 -5.37 -3.47 2.24
CA GLY A 180 -4.38 -3.17 3.26
C GLY A 180 -4.95 -2.33 4.39
N ALA A 181 -5.69 -1.26 4.07
CA ALA A 181 -6.39 -0.46 5.05
C ALA A 181 -7.40 -1.30 5.87
N CYS A 182 -8.12 -2.21 5.21
CA CYS A 182 -9.01 -3.15 5.90
C CYS A 182 -8.23 -4.07 6.85
N ALA A 183 -7.08 -4.60 6.43
CA ALA A 183 -6.20 -5.43 7.27
C ALA A 183 -5.67 -4.64 8.47
N ALA A 184 -5.28 -3.37 8.28
CA ALA A 184 -4.87 -2.48 9.36
C ALA A 184 -6.00 -2.24 10.38
N GLY A 185 -7.22 -1.99 9.91
CA GLY A 185 -8.40 -1.86 10.76
C GLY A 185 -8.68 -3.12 11.59
N LYS A 186 -8.50 -4.30 11.00
CA LYS A 186 -8.58 -5.58 11.72
C LYS A 186 -7.50 -5.71 12.78
N GLU A 187 -6.26 -5.38 12.43
CA GLU A 187 -5.13 -5.42 13.37
C GLU A 187 -5.33 -4.48 14.55
N LYS A 188 -5.95 -3.31 14.33
CA LYS A 188 -6.31 -2.34 15.37
C LYS A 188 -7.40 -2.87 16.31
N THR A 189 -8.41 -3.58 15.79
CA THR A 189 -9.66 -3.90 16.51
C THR A 189 -9.78 -5.34 16.98
N GLU A 190 -8.96 -6.24 16.45
CA GLU A 190 -9.03 -7.68 16.73
C GLU A 190 -7.70 -8.20 17.31
N ASN A 191 -7.50 -9.51 17.24
CA ASN A 191 -6.24 -10.11 17.68
C ASN A 191 -5.07 -9.60 16.82
N LYS A 192 -4.10 -8.98 17.49
CA LYS A 192 -2.92 -8.40 16.87
C LYS A 192 -1.98 -9.49 16.33
N ALA A 193 -2.28 -9.99 15.13
CA ALA A 193 -1.49 -11.02 14.45
C ALA A 193 -0.10 -10.53 14.03
N LEU A 194 0.06 -9.22 13.83
CA LEU A 194 1.30 -8.58 13.38
C LEU A 194 2.15 -7.98 14.51
N LYS A 195 1.87 -8.32 15.78
CA LYS A 195 2.69 -7.84 16.94
C LYS A 195 4.19 -8.08 16.80
N GLY A 196 4.59 -9.10 16.05
CA GLY A 196 5.98 -9.43 15.79
C GLY A 196 6.64 -8.57 14.71
N TYR A 197 5.92 -7.64 14.08
CA TYR A 197 6.39 -6.80 12.99
C TYR A 197 6.15 -5.32 13.29
N ARG A 198 7.06 -4.47 12.83
CA ARG A 198 6.96 -3.01 12.91
C ARG A 198 7.29 -2.40 11.56
N PHE A 199 6.36 -1.64 11.00
CA PHE A 199 6.60 -0.86 9.81
C PHE A 199 7.42 0.40 10.17
N LEU A 200 8.47 0.66 9.40
CA LEU A 200 9.25 1.88 9.47
C LEU A 200 8.76 2.80 8.35
N SER A 201 7.88 3.73 8.69
CA SER A 201 7.46 4.80 7.77
C SER A 201 8.37 6.02 7.96
N ASP A 202 8.42 6.86 6.93
CA ASP A 202 9.17 8.13 6.98
C ASP A 202 8.62 9.11 8.04
N SER A 203 7.38 8.85 8.53
CA SER A 203 6.72 9.62 9.60
C SER A 203 7.05 9.13 11.02
N LEU A 204 7.78 8.04 11.17
CA LEU A 204 8.19 7.52 12.49
C LEU A 204 9.46 8.23 12.97
N VAL A 205 9.33 9.02 14.02
CA VAL A 205 10.48 9.54 14.77
C VAL A 205 11.20 8.36 15.44
N MET A 206 12.40 8.04 14.95
CA MET A 206 13.22 6.91 15.44
C MET A 206 14.10 7.29 16.63
N ALA A 207 14.02 8.53 17.12
CA ALA A 207 14.79 9.02 18.27
C ALA A 207 13.93 8.96 19.53
N ASP A 208 14.49 8.40 20.61
CA ASP A 208 13.98 8.65 21.96
C ASP A 208 14.14 10.16 22.22
N VAL A 209 13.03 10.87 22.28
CA VAL A 209 13.00 12.24 22.73
C VAL A 209 13.04 12.18 24.26
N GLY A 210 14.25 12.25 24.80
CA GLY A 210 14.48 12.36 26.25
C GLY A 210 14.12 13.74 26.78
#